data_ac09c967ced2bb9f80c17c33b9cbda4d
#
_entry.id   ac09c967ced2bb9f80c17c33b9cbda4d
#
_cell.length_a   1.000
_cell.length_b   1.000
_cell.length_c   1.000
_cell.angle_alpha   90.00
_cell.angle_beta   90.00
_cell.angle_gamma   90.00
#
_symmetry.space_group_name_H-M   'P 1'
#
loop_
_entity.id
_entity.type
_entity.pdbx_description
1 polymer ?
#
loop_
_entity_poly.entity_id
_entity_poly.type
_entity_poly.pdbx_seq_one_letter_code
_entity_poly.pdbx_strand_id
1 'polypeptide(L)'
;GKNLKETKKSKELAEEYSIPAGINFGYRHYPAIQWAKSLIDDGYLGEIKTVHGTYFQDWLMFKSDYNWRVESKLGGKSRALADIGLHWVDMLRYLTGLDIKEVVSDFATLIPKRDKPKSNIESFDENDEIETEEINVDTEDWASVLLRLNNNVRGDFTISQISAGNKNNMEIEIDGSKRSLKWRQEDPEHLYIGERGGANHVLYKAPGQMSEKANNYSHYPGGHPEGFADAIKNTFISFYKSLEKDEKEYPTFAEAYEATKVIEAIMKSKEQDKWIKVDNI
;
A
#
# COMPACT_ATOMS: atom_id res chain seq x y z
N GLY A 1 7.72 -12.80 2.13
CA GLY A 1 7.23 -14.10 1.62
C GLY A 1 6.51 -13.93 0.30
N LYS A 2 6.60 -14.89 -0.59
CA LYS A 2 5.91 -14.87 -1.91
C LYS A 2 4.41 -15.19 -1.81
N ASN A 3 3.97 -15.72 -0.68
CA ASN A 3 2.62 -16.22 -0.47
C ASN A 3 2.26 -16.26 1.01
N LEU A 4 1.00 -16.52 1.30
CA LEU A 4 0.48 -16.56 2.66
C LEU A 4 1.19 -17.57 3.56
N LYS A 5 1.58 -18.76 3.03
CA LYS A 5 2.28 -19.79 3.80
C LYS A 5 3.65 -19.32 4.30
N GLU A 6 4.41 -18.66 3.44
CA GLU A 6 5.73 -18.12 3.81
C GLU A 6 5.60 -16.96 4.79
N THR A 7 4.63 -16.04 4.58
CA THR A 7 4.38 -14.93 5.48
C THR A 7 3.93 -15.41 6.86
N LYS A 8 3.07 -16.44 6.91
CA LYS A 8 2.68 -17.09 8.16
C LYS A 8 3.89 -17.66 8.91
N LYS A 9 4.75 -18.40 8.20
CA LYS A 9 5.94 -18.97 8.80
C LYS A 9 6.90 -17.89 9.33
N SER A 10 7.07 -16.78 8.60
CA SER A 10 7.90 -15.66 9.06
C SER A 10 7.35 -15.04 10.34
N LYS A 11 6.01 -14.85 10.44
CA LYS A 11 5.34 -14.40 11.65
C LYS A 11 5.60 -15.37 12.81
N GLU A 12 5.32 -16.67 12.60
CA GLU A 12 5.48 -17.72 13.63
C GLU A 12 6.94 -17.80 14.16
N LEU A 13 7.93 -17.70 13.27
CA LEU A 13 9.34 -17.69 13.67
C LEU A 13 9.71 -16.44 14.49
N ALA A 14 9.23 -15.27 14.09
CA ALA A 14 9.47 -14.04 14.86
C ALA A 14 8.86 -14.11 16.27
N GLU A 15 7.68 -14.71 16.40
CA GLU A 15 7.01 -14.93 17.67
C GLU A 15 7.73 -16.00 18.52
N GLU A 16 8.08 -17.15 17.94
CA GLU A 16 8.76 -18.27 18.60
C GLU A 16 10.10 -17.86 19.19
N TYR A 17 10.91 -17.13 18.43
CA TYR A 17 12.23 -16.69 18.86
C TYR A 17 12.21 -15.32 19.55
N SER A 18 11.06 -14.68 19.70
CA SER A 18 10.91 -13.34 20.28
C SER A 18 11.84 -12.31 19.64
N ILE A 19 12.05 -12.42 18.30
CA ILE A 19 12.92 -11.53 17.54
C ILE A 19 12.13 -10.31 17.07
N PRO A 20 12.61 -9.09 17.32
CA PRO A 20 12.04 -7.91 16.68
C PRO A 20 12.12 -8.04 15.15
N ALA A 21 10.97 -8.09 14.49
CA ALA A 21 10.88 -8.29 13.06
C ALA A 21 9.89 -7.33 12.44
N GLY A 22 10.38 -6.43 11.60
CA GLY A 22 9.60 -5.42 10.88
C GLY A 22 9.50 -5.71 9.39
N ILE A 23 8.43 -5.21 8.78
CA ILE A 23 8.26 -5.17 7.33
C ILE A 23 8.31 -3.72 6.86
N ASN A 24 8.81 -3.50 5.63
CA ASN A 24 8.89 -2.15 5.07
C ASN A 24 7.55 -1.69 4.49
N PHE A 25 6.58 -1.34 5.35
CA PHE A 25 5.41 -0.56 4.99
C PHE A 25 5.71 0.94 5.16
N GLY A 26 6.69 1.41 4.41
CA GLY A 26 7.29 2.74 4.56
C GLY A 26 6.30 3.89 4.39
N TYR A 27 5.22 3.72 3.62
CA TYR A 27 4.22 4.76 3.40
C TYR A 27 3.51 5.22 4.68
N ARG A 28 3.41 4.38 5.71
CA ARG A 28 2.89 4.79 7.03
C ARG A 28 3.68 5.94 7.64
N HIS A 29 4.97 6.08 7.29
CA HIS A 29 5.91 6.98 7.95
C HIS A 29 6.11 8.34 7.26
N TYR A 30 5.25 8.68 6.30
CA TYR A 30 5.13 10.06 5.85
C TYR A 30 4.54 10.93 6.98
N PRO A 31 5.08 12.14 7.22
CA PRO A 31 4.55 13.04 8.26
C PRO A 31 3.04 13.31 8.12
N ALA A 32 2.57 13.52 6.88
CA ALA A 32 1.15 13.75 6.61
C ALA A 32 0.29 12.51 6.94
N ILE A 33 0.79 11.28 6.69
CA ILE A 33 0.08 10.04 7.07
C ILE A 33 0.01 9.90 8.59
N GLN A 34 1.07 10.22 9.32
CA GLN A 34 1.04 10.21 10.78
C GLN A 34 0.06 11.27 11.32
N TRP A 35 -0.04 12.41 10.67
CA TRP A 35 -1.04 13.44 11.01
C TRP A 35 -2.45 12.96 10.69
N ALA A 36 -2.68 12.39 9.51
CA ALA A 36 -3.96 11.78 9.14
C ALA A 36 -4.41 10.75 10.17
N LYS A 37 -3.49 9.85 10.61
CA LYS A 37 -3.76 8.87 11.66
C LYS A 37 -4.20 9.52 12.96
N SER A 38 -3.50 10.56 13.41
CA SER A 38 -3.88 11.31 14.62
C SER A 38 -5.26 11.94 14.49
N LEU A 39 -5.56 12.58 13.35
CA LEU A 39 -6.87 13.19 13.10
C LEU A 39 -8.01 12.15 13.13
N ILE A 40 -7.77 10.96 12.57
CA ILE A 40 -8.76 9.89 12.57
C ILE A 40 -8.97 9.35 14.00
N ASP A 41 -7.89 9.10 14.74
CA ASP A 41 -7.95 8.61 16.12
C ASP A 41 -8.64 9.59 17.06
N ASP A 42 -8.47 10.89 16.85
CA ASP A 42 -9.14 11.97 17.58
C ASP A 42 -10.61 12.15 17.18
N GLY A 43 -11.13 11.34 16.25
CA GLY A 43 -12.52 11.39 15.78
C GLY A 43 -12.84 12.61 14.93
N TYR A 44 -11.85 13.24 14.29
CA TYR A 44 -12.02 14.42 13.44
C TYR A 44 -12.93 14.18 12.24
N LEU A 45 -12.89 12.95 11.66
CA LEU A 45 -13.77 12.53 10.58
C LEU A 45 -15.16 12.08 11.07
N GLY A 46 -15.31 11.84 12.38
CA GLY A 46 -16.50 11.17 12.93
C GLY A 46 -16.48 9.67 12.64
N GLU A 47 -17.65 9.07 12.50
CA GLU A 47 -17.81 7.65 12.15
C GLU A 47 -17.43 7.43 10.68
N ILE A 48 -16.47 6.55 10.40
CA ILE A 48 -16.06 6.21 9.02
C ILE A 48 -17.22 5.49 8.32
N LYS A 49 -17.50 5.88 7.09
CA LYS A 49 -18.57 5.34 6.24
C LYS A 49 -18.05 4.59 5.04
N THR A 50 -17.12 5.22 4.30
CA THR A 50 -16.52 4.63 3.10
C THR A 50 -15.02 4.89 3.04
N VAL A 51 -14.30 4.00 2.30
CA VAL A 51 -12.87 4.17 2.01
C VAL A 51 -12.64 3.85 0.55
N HIS A 52 -12.02 4.75 -0.18
CA HIS A 52 -11.77 4.64 -1.62
C HIS A 52 -10.30 4.82 -1.93
N GLY A 53 -9.83 4.23 -3.05
CA GLY A 53 -8.51 4.59 -3.49
C GLY A 53 -7.97 3.88 -4.70
N THR A 54 -6.76 4.27 -5.03
CA THR A 54 -6.02 3.73 -6.17
C THR A 54 -4.55 3.58 -5.84
N TYR A 55 -3.88 2.69 -6.59
CA TYR A 55 -2.44 2.73 -6.65
C TYR A 55 -2.00 2.45 -8.09
N PHE A 56 -1.57 3.50 -8.76
CA PHE A 56 -1.23 3.47 -10.18
C PHE A 56 0.26 3.71 -10.41
N GLN A 57 0.80 2.96 -11.37
CA GLN A 57 2.16 3.09 -11.87
C GLN A 57 2.16 2.87 -13.38
N ASP A 58 3.21 3.31 -14.09
CA ASP A 58 3.36 3.13 -15.54
C ASP A 58 4.63 2.35 -15.97
N TRP A 59 5.43 1.90 -15.04
CA TRP A 59 6.75 1.32 -15.29
C TRP A 59 6.75 -0.06 -15.98
N LEU A 60 5.57 -0.69 -16.10
CA LEU A 60 5.38 -1.94 -16.85
C LEU A 60 4.36 -1.76 -18.00
N MET A 61 4.27 -0.55 -18.56
CA MET A 61 3.25 -0.19 -19.55
C MET A 61 3.50 -0.81 -20.92
N PHE A 62 4.74 -1.02 -21.31
CA PHE A 62 5.09 -1.51 -22.63
C PHE A 62 5.45 -3.00 -22.62
N LYS A 63 5.32 -3.64 -23.80
CA LYS A 63 5.76 -5.03 -23.98
C LYS A 63 7.25 -5.22 -23.68
N SER A 64 8.06 -4.21 -23.97
CA SER A 64 9.51 -4.16 -23.70
C SER A 64 9.86 -4.02 -22.20
N ASP A 65 8.90 -3.58 -21.38
CA ASP A 65 9.17 -3.43 -19.95
C ASP A 65 9.21 -4.80 -19.28
N TYR A 66 10.34 -5.14 -18.72
CA TYR A 66 10.54 -6.41 -18.03
C TYR A 66 11.04 -6.21 -16.60
N ASN A 67 10.52 -7.03 -15.73
CA ASN A 67 11.04 -7.24 -14.39
C ASN A 67 10.74 -8.68 -13.95
N TRP A 68 11.56 -9.30 -13.12
CA TRP A 68 11.38 -10.68 -12.65
C TRP A 68 10.00 -10.95 -12.01
N ARG A 69 9.35 -9.90 -11.51
CA ARG A 69 8.01 -9.99 -10.90
C ARG A 69 6.92 -10.40 -11.90
N VAL A 70 7.11 -10.19 -13.20
CA VAL A 70 6.14 -10.61 -14.21
C VAL A 70 6.09 -12.12 -14.40
N GLU A 71 7.14 -12.84 -13.94
CA GLU A 71 7.19 -14.29 -13.99
C GLU A 71 6.63 -14.89 -12.69
N SER A 72 5.46 -15.52 -12.75
CA SER A 72 4.80 -16.13 -11.58
C SER A 72 5.66 -17.15 -10.85
N LYS A 73 6.56 -17.83 -11.55
CA LYS A 73 7.54 -18.79 -10.97
C LYS A 73 8.52 -18.10 -10.02
N LEU A 74 8.87 -16.83 -10.26
CA LEU A 74 9.81 -16.05 -9.46
C LEU A 74 9.08 -15.22 -8.41
N GLY A 75 8.09 -14.43 -8.84
CA GLY A 75 7.37 -13.45 -8.00
C GLY A 75 6.18 -14.01 -7.22
N GLY A 76 5.63 -15.15 -7.63
CA GLY A 76 4.37 -15.67 -7.10
C GLY A 76 3.21 -15.47 -8.07
N LYS A 77 2.03 -15.99 -7.73
CA LYS A 77 0.85 -15.98 -8.60
C LYS A 77 0.25 -14.59 -8.85
N SER A 78 0.51 -13.64 -7.98
CA SER A 78 0.04 -12.27 -8.06
C SER A 78 1.23 -11.32 -8.20
N ARG A 79 1.08 -10.28 -9.01
CA ARG A 79 2.11 -9.26 -9.21
C ARG A 79 1.65 -7.90 -8.70
N ALA A 80 0.77 -7.23 -9.41
CA ALA A 80 0.37 -5.88 -9.07
C ALA A 80 -0.33 -5.81 -7.69
N LEU A 81 -1.20 -6.78 -7.37
CA LEU A 81 -1.81 -6.87 -6.05
C LEU A 81 -0.78 -7.12 -4.95
N ALA A 82 0.16 -8.06 -5.17
CA ALA A 82 1.18 -8.39 -4.18
C ALA A 82 2.26 -7.32 -4.03
N ASP A 83 2.58 -6.57 -5.09
CA ASP A 83 3.59 -5.51 -5.10
C ASP A 83 3.03 -4.20 -4.55
N ILE A 84 1.96 -3.67 -5.15
CA ILE A 84 1.40 -2.36 -4.80
C ILE A 84 0.06 -2.45 -4.04
N GLY A 85 -0.80 -3.42 -4.33
CA GLY A 85 -2.07 -3.60 -3.62
C GLY A 85 -1.87 -3.88 -2.12
N LEU A 86 -0.82 -4.62 -1.76
CA LEU A 86 -0.48 -4.90 -0.37
C LEU A 86 -0.22 -3.61 0.44
N HIS A 87 0.46 -2.62 -0.16
CA HIS A 87 0.69 -1.33 0.49
C HIS A 87 -0.60 -0.53 0.70
N TRP A 88 -1.53 -0.61 -0.27
CA TRP A 88 -2.82 0.07 -0.13
C TRP A 88 -3.68 -0.57 0.98
N VAL A 89 -3.74 -1.90 1.03
CA VAL A 89 -4.43 -2.66 2.09
C VAL A 89 -3.83 -2.33 3.47
N ASP A 90 -2.51 -2.25 3.55
CA ASP A 90 -1.80 -1.86 4.75
C ASP A 90 -2.17 -0.45 5.20
N MET A 91 -2.14 0.51 4.27
CA MET A 91 -2.49 1.91 4.54
C MET A 91 -3.91 2.06 5.05
N LEU A 92 -4.89 1.39 4.40
CA LEU A 92 -6.27 1.37 4.86
C LEU A 92 -6.37 0.89 6.32
N ARG A 93 -5.78 -0.27 6.61
CA ARG A 93 -5.84 -0.87 7.96
C ARG A 93 -5.13 0.01 8.99
N TYR A 94 -3.98 0.56 8.65
CA TYR A 94 -3.22 1.45 9.52
C TYR A 94 -4.00 2.70 9.89
N LEU A 95 -4.53 3.41 8.89
CA LEU A 95 -5.23 4.68 9.11
C LEU A 95 -6.54 4.48 9.86
N THR A 96 -7.35 3.50 9.46
CA THR A 96 -8.72 3.36 9.96
C THR A 96 -8.84 2.44 11.18
N GLY A 97 -7.89 1.56 11.42
CA GLY A 97 -8.00 0.48 12.40
C GLY A 97 -9.07 -0.56 12.04
N LEU A 98 -9.62 -0.51 10.82
CA LEU A 98 -10.69 -1.41 10.39
C LEU A 98 -10.13 -2.69 9.76
N ASP A 99 -10.79 -3.82 10.03
CA ASP A 99 -10.51 -5.08 9.35
C ASP A 99 -11.37 -5.24 8.11
N ILE A 100 -10.75 -5.74 7.04
CA ILE A 100 -11.45 -6.16 5.83
C ILE A 100 -12.05 -7.55 6.09
N LYS A 101 -13.37 -7.67 5.99
CA LYS A 101 -14.12 -8.90 6.29
C LYS A 101 -14.42 -9.74 5.06
N GLU A 102 -14.79 -9.08 3.96
CA GLU A 102 -15.11 -9.76 2.71
C GLU A 102 -14.60 -8.93 1.52
N VAL A 103 -14.21 -9.62 0.46
CA VAL A 103 -13.75 -9.01 -0.78
C VAL A 103 -14.40 -9.63 -1.99
N VAL A 104 -14.61 -8.84 -3.04
CA VAL A 104 -14.87 -9.31 -4.41
C VAL A 104 -14.00 -8.54 -5.37
N SER A 105 -13.48 -9.21 -6.40
CA SER A 105 -12.47 -8.61 -7.27
C SER A 105 -12.62 -9.05 -8.73
N ASP A 106 -12.14 -8.18 -9.60
CA ASP A 106 -11.76 -8.50 -10.96
C ASP A 106 -10.33 -8.07 -11.24
N PHE A 107 -9.58 -8.84 -12.02
CA PHE A 107 -8.24 -8.48 -12.48
C PHE A 107 -7.89 -9.11 -13.82
N ALA A 108 -6.96 -8.49 -14.51
CA ALA A 108 -6.60 -8.85 -15.88
C ALA A 108 -5.10 -8.75 -16.13
N THR A 109 -4.60 -9.67 -16.97
CA THR A 109 -3.29 -9.60 -17.61
C THR A 109 -3.50 -8.96 -18.99
N LEU A 110 -3.30 -7.64 -19.07
CA LEU A 110 -3.56 -6.85 -20.28
C LEU A 110 -2.37 -6.87 -21.25
N ILE A 111 -1.17 -7.19 -20.75
CA ILE A 111 0.04 -7.40 -21.56
C ILE A 111 0.54 -8.84 -21.34
N PRO A 112 -0.10 -9.83 -22.01
CA PRO A 112 0.15 -11.25 -21.77
C PRO A 112 1.48 -11.76 -22.35
N LYS A 113 2.20 -10.93 -23.09
CA LYS A 113 3.51 -11.24 -23.68
C LYS A 113 4.46 -10.09 -23.45
N ARG A 114 5.69 -10.41 -23.01
CA ARG A 114 6.74 -9.42 -22.78
C ARG A 114 8.06 -9.87 -23.35
N ASP A 115 8.92 -8.90 -23.70
CA ASP A 115 10.25 -9.13 -24.21
C ASP A 115 11.23 -9.17 -23.03
N LYS A 116 11.63 -10.38 -22.65
CA LYS A 116 12.59 -10.62 -21.57
C LYS A 116 14.03 -10.48 -22.07
N PRO A 117 14.86 -9.66 -21.45
CA PRO A 117 16.29 -9.60 -21.75
C PRO A 117 16.98 -10.96 -21.54
N LYS A 118 17.83 -11.38 -22.48
CA LYS A 118 18.62 -12.61 -22.34
C LYS A 118 19.82 -12.46 -21.40
N SER A 119 20.24 -11.24 -21.13
CA SER A 119 21.28 -10.90 -20.15
C SER A 119 20.67 -10.30 -18.89
N ASN A 120 21.37 -10.41 -17.75
CA ASN A 120 20.94 -9.74 -16.50
C ASN A 120 21.08 -8.22 -16.64
N ILE A 121 19.97 -7.54 -16.88
CA ILE A 121 19.87 -6.09 -16.98
C ILE A 121 18.92 -5.61 -15.88
N GLU A 122 19.27 -4.51 -15.23
CA GLU A 122 18.38 -3.85 -14.28
C GLU A 122 17.26 -3.10 -14.99
N SER A 123 16.08 -3.01 -14.36
CA SER A 123 14.83 -2.49 -14.89
C SER A 123 14.89 -0.99 -15.11
N PHE A 124 15.72 -0.41 -15.87
CA PHE A 124 15.81 1.02 -16.25
C PHE A 124 17.06 1.31 -17.08
N ASP A 125 17.77 0.26 -17.59
CA ASP A 125 18.87 0.45 -18.54
C ASP A 125 18.31 0.73 -19.93
N GLU A 126 18.62 1.91 -20.47
CA GLU A 126 18.31 2.32 -21.84
C GLU A 126 19.45 1.91 -22.80
N ASN A 127 19.56 0.61 -23.12
CA ASN A 127 20.51 0.14 -24.13
C ASN A 127 19.76 -0.42 -25.35
N ASP A 128 19.97 0.16 -26.51
CA ASP A 128 19.23 -0.12 -27.75
C ASP A 128 19.55 -1.49 -28.43
N GLU A 129 20.52 -2.28 -27.95
CA GLU A 129 20.97 -3.53 -28.59
C GLU A 129 20.85 -4.78 -27.70
N ILE A 130 19.79 -4.84 -26.86
CA ILE A 130 19.60 -5.96 -25.96
C ILE A 130 18.86 -7.09 -26.68
N GLU A 131 19.52 -8.26 -26.84
CA GLU A 131 18.80 -9.45 -27.26
C GLU A 131 17.72 -9.85 -26.27
N THR A 132 16.49 -9.99 -26.77
CA THR A 132 15.35 -10.38 -25.95
C THR A 132 14.76 -11.72 -26.41
N GLU A 133 13.99 -12.35 -25.53
CA GLU A 133 13.10 -13.46 -25.87
C GLU A 133 11.67 -13.12 -25.46
N GLU A 134 10.68 -13.46 -26.29
CA GLU A 134 9.28 -13.29 -25.92
C GLU A 134 8.87 -14.34 -24.88
N ILE A 135 8.33 -13.90 -23.74
CA ILE A 135 7.79 -14.76 -22.70
C ILE A 135 6.28 -14.54 -22.54
N ASN A 136 5.57 -15.57 -22.09
CA ASN A 136 4.19 -15.43 -21.65
C ASN A 136 4.12 -14.98 -20.19
N VAL A 137 3.22 -14.06 -19.89
CA VAL A 137 2.95 -13.51 -18.57
C VAL A 137 1.53 -13.88 -18.15
N ASP A 138 1.39 -14.42 -16.96
CA ASP A 138 0.13 -14.87 -16.36
C ASP A 138 -0.24 -14.12 -15.08
N THR A 139 0.56 -13.13 -14.68
CA THR A 139 0.28 -12.26 -13.54
C THR A 139 -0.46 -11.00 -13.96
N GLU A 140 -1.30 -10.48 -13.09
CA GLU A 140 -2.18 -9.34 -13.39
C GLU A 140 -1.43 -8.01 -13.49
N ASP A 141 -1.80 -7.20 -14.51
CA ASP A 141 -1.38 -5.81 -14.69
C ASP A 141 -2.28 -4.83 -13.96
N TRP A 142 -3.55 -5.20 -13.79
CA TRP A 142 -4.63 -4.38 -13.26
C TRP A 142 -5.56 -5.21 -12.38
N ALA A 143 -6.05 -4.62 -11.29
CA ALA A 143 -7.11 -5.20 -10.48
C ALA A 143 -8.00 -4.12 -9.87
N SER A 144 -9.31 -4.43 -9.72
CA SER A 144 -10.26 -3.65 -8.95
C SER A 144 -10.96 -4.52 -7.92
N VAL A 145 -11.13 -4.00 -6.72
CA VAL A 145 -11.59 -4.75 -5.56
C VAL A 145 -12.66 -3.96 -4.81
N LEU A 146 -13.80 -4.60 -4.52
CA LEU A 146 -14.78 -4.09 -3.57
C LEU A 146 -14.57 -4.74 -2.20
N LEU A 147 -14.76 -3.95 -1.15
CA LEU A 147 -14.48 -4.33 0.23
C LEU A 147 -15.71 -4.19 1.11
N ARG A 148 -15.89 -5.15 2.02
CA ARG A 148 -16.73 -5.02 3.20
C ARG A 148 -15.85 -5.08 4.43
N LEU A 149 -15.91 -4.02 5.24
CA LEU A 149 -15.15 -3.91 6.47
C LEU A 149 -16.07 -4.14 7.68
N ASN A 150 -15.48 -4.24 8.88
CA ASN A 150 -16.27 -4.22 10.10
C ASN A 150 -17.03 -2.89 10.24
N ASN A 151 -17.94 -2.80 11.22
CA ASN A 151 -18.81 -1.64 11.46
C ASN A 151 -19.66 -1.22 10.24
N ASN A 152 -19.94 -2.16 9.32
CA ASN A 152 -20.71 -1.94 8.09
C ASN A 152 -20.07 -0.91 7.11
N VAL A 153 -18.78 -0.60 7.24
CA VAL A 153 -18.07 0.27 6.32
C VAL A 153 -17.90 -0.43 4.97
N ARG A 154 -17.93 0.34 3.89
CA ARG A 154 -17.68 -0.13 2.52
C ARG A 154 -16.44 0.54 1.96
N GLY A 155 -15.78 -0.15 1.04
CA GLY A 155 -14.66 0.44 0.34
C GLY A 155 -14.40 -0.22 -1.01
N ASP A 156 -13.50 0.40 -1.73
CA ASP A 156 -12.99 -0.10 -3.00
C ASP A 156 -11.58 0.43 -3.24
N PHE A 157 -10.83 -0.32 -4.03
CA PHE A 157 -9.59 0.19 -4.59
C PHE A 157 -9.29 -0.42 -5.95
N THR A 158 -8.55 0.33 -6.75
CA THR A 158 -8.04 -0.13 -8.04
C THR A 158 -6.52 0.04 -8.09
N ILE A 159 -5.84 -0.97 -8.60
CA ILE A 159 -4.39 -0.93 -8.81
C ILE A 159 -4.06 -1.16 -10.29
N SER A 160 -2.95 -0.58 -10.75
CA SER A 160 -2.45 -0.76 -12.11
C SER A 160 -0.96 -0.45 -12.18
N GLN A 161 -0.22 -1.25 -12.95
CA GLN A 161 1.19 -0.98 -13.26
C GLN A 161 1.38 -0.56 -14.73
N ILE A 162 0.27 -0.24 -15.41
CA ILE A 162 0.23 0.14 -16.84
C ILE A 162 -0.54 1.44 -17.08
N SER A 163 -0.63 2.31 -16.08
CA SER A 163 -1.39 3.57 -16.14
C SER A 163 -0.48 4.75 -16.44
N ALA A 164 -0.40 5.13 -17.71
CA ALA A 164 0.46 6.19 -18.22
C ALA A 164 0.41 7.47 -17.38
N GLY A 165 1.57 8.03 -17.07
CA GLY A 165 1.72 9.29 -16.35
C GLY A 165 1.73 9.17 -14.83
N ASN A 166 1.34 8.04 -14.27
CA ASN A 166 1.43 7.77 -12.83
C ASN A 166 2.76 7.08 -12.52
N LYS A 167 3.67 7.74 -11.83
CA LYS A 167 4.99 7.18 -11.55
C LYS A 167 4.99 6.27 -10.34
N ASN A 168 4.31 6.72 -9.26
CA ASN A 168 4.11 5.94 -8.04
C ASN A 168 2.93 6.52 -7.25
N ASN A 169 1.75 6.56 -7.85
CA ASN A 169 0.60 7.30 -7.37
C ASN A 169 -0.35 6.43 -6.54
N MET A 170 -0.07 6.30 -5.24
CA MET A 170 -1.03 5.76 -4.29
C MET A 170 -1.94 6.89 -3.79
N GLU A 171 -3.25 6.65 -3.83
CA GLU A 171 -4.26 7.56 -3.32
C GLU A 171 -5.19 6.82 -2.37
N ILE A 172 -5.55 7.47 -1.26
CA ILE A 172 -6.55 6.97 -0.32
C ILE A 172 -7.45 8.11 0.13
N GLU A 173 -8.77 7.87 0.10
CA GLU A 173 -9.80 8.78 0.59
C GLU A 173 -10.66 8.06 1.63
N ILE A 174 -10.88 8.71 2.77
CA ILE A 174 -11.63 8.17 3.90
C ILE A 174 -12.77 9.13 4.22
N ASP A 175 -14.01 8.67 4.04
CA ASP A 175 -15.20 9.46 4.27
C ASP A 175 -15.81 9.13 5.62
N GLY A 176 -15.91 10.13 6.45
CA GLY A 176 -16.56 10.06 7.75
C GLY A 176 -17.91 10.79 7.80
N SER A 177 -18.59 10.67 8.93
CA SER A 177 -19.89 11.34 9.17
C SER A 177 -19.77 12.86 9.35
N LYS A 178 -18.58 13.40 9.60
CA LYS A 178 -18.32 14.82 9.78
C LYS A 178 -17.52 15.41 8.63
N ARG A 179 -16.44 14.71 8.20
CA ARG A 179 -15.46 15.16 7.19
C ARG A 179 -14.95 13.97 6.38
N SER A 180 -14.36 14.26 5.24
CA SER A 180 -13.50 13.34 4.51
C SER A 180 -12.04 13.77 4.60
N LEU A 181 -11.15 12.81 4.39
CA LEU A 181 -9.70 13.03 4.31
C LEU A 181 -9.16 12.28 3.11
N LYS A 182 -8.34 12.96 2.31
CA LYS A 182 -7.67 12.37 1.14
C LYS A 182 -6.18 12.67 1.17
N TRP A 183 -5.38 11.68 0.81
CA TRP A 183 -3.93 11.79 0.65
C TRP A 183 -3.49 11.14 -0.66
N ARG A 184 -2.41 11.70 -1.26
CA ARG A 184 -1.76 11.19 -2.46
C ARG A 184 -0.26 11.10 -2.26
N GLN A 185 0.34 9.99 -2.69
CA GLN A 185 1.77 9.75 -2.53
C GLN A 185 2.63 10.67 -3.42
N GLU A 186 2.14 11.08 -4.61
CA GLU A 186 2.85 12.02 -5.48
C GLU A 186 2.68 13.50 -5.04
N ASP A 187 1.89 13.75 -3.99
CA ASP A 187 1.73 15.03 -3.31
C ASP A 187 1.74 14.80 -1.79
N PRO A 188 2.86 14.27 -1.23
CA PRO A 188 2.85 13.59 0.07
C PRO A 188 2.76 14.53 1.27
N GLU A 189 2.94 15.83 1.07
CA GLU A 189 2.94 16.81 2.16
C GLU A 189 1.56 17.41 2.45
N HIS A 190 0.55 17.11 1.61
CA HIS A 190 -0.79 17.65 1.73
C HIS A 190 -1.81 16.61 2.18
N LEU A 191 -2.73 17.04 3.06
CA LEU A 191 -3.98 16.35 3.36
C LEU A 191 -5.14 17.21 2.87
N TYR A 192 -5.99 16.66 2.04
CA TYR A 192 -7.22 17.30 1.57
C TYR A 192 -8.36 16.93 2.51
N ILE A 193 -9.01 17.93 3.10
CA ILE A 193 -10.13 17.74 4.03
C ILE A 193 -11.40 18.24 3.36
N GLY A 194 -12.37 17.35 3.19
CA GLY A 194 -13.70 17.67 2.70
C GLY A 194 -14.65 18.00 3.85
N GLU A 195 -15.36 19.13 3.74
CA GLU A 195 -16.36 19.58 4.73
C GLU A 195 -17.65 20.02 4.05
N ARG A 196 -18.78 19.39 4.44
CA ARG A 196 -20.09 19.70 3.82
C ARG A 196 -20.64 21.08 4.20
N GLY A 197 -20.40 21.50 5.42
CA GLY A 197 -20.96 22.74 5.97
C GLY A 197 -20.07 23.97 5.85
N GLY A 198 -18.88 23.80 5.24
CA GLY A 198 -17.86 24.84 5.15
C GLY A 198 -17.01 24.73 3.89
N ALA A 199 -15.90 25.45 3.86
CA ALA A 199 -14.90 25.32 2.80
C ALA A 199 -14.08 24.04 2.99
N ASN A 200 -13.70 23.40 1.90
CA ASN A 200 -12.68 22.36 1.94
C ASN A 200 -11.33 22.98 2.31
N HIS A 201 -10.50 22.21 3.02
CA HIS A 201 -9.20 22.63 3.48
C HIS A 201 -8.09 21.78 2.88
N VAL A 202 -6.92 22.38 2.68
CA VAL A 202 -5.68 21.67 2.42
C VAL A 202 -4.78 21.91 3.62
N LEU A 203 -4.49 20.83 4.36
CA LEU A 203 -3.53 20.88 5.46
C LEU A 203 -2.15 20.56 4.90
N TYR A 204 -1.20 21.44 5.10
CA TYR A 204 0.17 21.31 4.64
C TYR A 204 1.08 20.86 5.78
N LYS A 205 1.98 19.94 5.50
CA LYS A 205 2.98 19.50 6.47
C LYS A 205 3.79 20.70 7.00
N ALA A 206 3.60 21.00 8.26
CA ALA A 206 4.34 22.06 8.95
C ALA A 206 4.55 21.66 10.43
N PRO A 207 5.80 21.41 10.85
CA PRO A 207 6.10 21.12 12.24
C PRO A 207 5.55 22.20 13.17
N GLY A 208 4.97 21.77 14.30
CA GLY A 208 4.29 22.66 15.25
C GLY A 208 2.81 22.94 14.94
N GLN A 209 2.33 22.63 13.73
CA GLN A 209 0.90 22.66 13.37
C GLN A 209 0.27 21.26 13.33
N MET A 210 1.09 20.22 13.18
CA MET A 210 0.67 18.83 13.21
C MET A 210 0.54 18.31 14.66
N SER A 211 0.00 17.12 14.83
CA SER A 211 0.02 16.45 16.13
C SER A 211 1.45 16.22 16.63
N GLU A 212 1.64 16.10 17.95
CA GLU A 212 2.95 15.81 18.54
C GLU A 212 3.57 14.55 17.94
N LYS A 213 2.76 13.50 17.76
CA LYS A 213 3.19 12.25 17.12
C LYS A 213 3.68 12.48 15.69
N ALA A 214 2.93 13.21 14.87
CA ALA A 214 3.29 13.49 13.48
C ALA A 214 4.55 14.36 13.37
N ASN A 215 4.75 15.29 14.29
CA ASN A 215 5.96 16.12 14.34
C ASN A 215 7.24 15.29 14.48
N ASN A 216 7.20 14.14 15.15
CA ASN A 216 8.35 13.26 15.30
C ASN A 216 8.84 12.61 13.99
N TYR A 217 8.01 12.66 12.93
CA TYR A 217 8.32 12.14 11.61
C TYR A 217 8.73 13.23 10.61
N SER A 218 8.64 14.51 10.98
CA SER A 218 9.07 15.64 10.16
C SER A 218 10.40 16.18 10.64
N HIS A 219 11.35 16.35 9.72
CA HIS A 219 12.73 16.76 10.02
C HIS A 219 13.05 18.16 9.51
N TYR A 220 12.19 18.73 8.67
CA TYR A 220 12.40 20.04 8.06
C TYR A 220 11.21 20.97 8.29
N PRO A 221 11.46 22.30 8.34
CA PRO A 221 10.38 23.29 8.41
C PRO A 221 9.40 23.15 7.25
N GLY A 222 8.19 23.72 7.42
CA GLY A 222 7.22 23.82 6.33
C GLY A 222 7.84 24.48 5.09
N GLY A 223 7.44 24.02 3.89
CA GLY A 223 8.01 24.48 2.62
C GLY A 223 9.34 23.83 2.22
N HIS A 224 9.87 22.89 3.02
CA HIS A 224 11.00 22.05 2.67
C HIS A 224 10.49 20.61 2.45
N PRO A 225 10.41 20.14 1.20
CA PRO A 225 9.79 18.86 0.89
C PRO A 225 10.46 17.67 1.57
N GLU A 226 9.65 16.77 2.14
CA GLU A 226 10.05 15.48 2.65
C GLU A 226 9.33 14.39 1.84
N GLY A 227 10.10 13.45 1.30
CA GLY A 227 9.60 12.47 0.34
C GLY A 227 9.79 11.03 0.76
N PHE A 228 9.85 10.15 -0.25
CA PHE A 228 9.96 8.71 -0.06
C PHE A 228 11.20 8.31 0.77
N ALA A 229 12.36 8.94 0.52
CA ALA A 229 13.58 8.66 1.26
C ALA A 229 13.44 8.99 2.76
N ASP A 230 12.75 10.07 3.10
CA ASP A 230 12.48 10.45 4.50
C ASP A 230 11.51 9.48 5.16
N ALA A 231 10.47 9.02 4.46
CA ALA A 231 9.55 8.00 4.97
C ALA A 231 10.27 6.68 5.25
N ILE A 232 11.18 6.23 4.37
CA ILE A 232 12.00 5.04 4.60
C ILE A 232 12.94 5.24 5.80
N LYS A 233 13.62 6.39 5.89
CA LYS A 233 14.42 6.76 7.06
C LYS A 233 13.60 6.69 8.35
N ASN A 234 12.40 7.23 8.34
CA ASN A 234 11.48 7.19 9.47
C ASN A 234 11.08 5.77 9.86
N THR A 235 10.91 4.86 8.88
CA THR A 235 10.66 3.44 9.14
C THR A 235 11.78 2.82 9.98
N PHE A 236 13.03 3.06 9.59
CA PHE A 236 14.18 2.57 10.36
C PHE A 236 14.28 3.23 11.74
N ILE A 237 14.05 4.53 11.82
CA ILE A 237 14.05 5.25 13.12
C ILE A 237 12.99 4.65 14.05
N SER A 238 11.76 4.43 13.57
CA SER A 238 10.69 3.80 14.37
C SER A 238 11.07 2.40 14.83
N PHE A 239 11.65 1.59 13.94
CA PHE A 239 12.11 0.26 14.28
C PHE A 239 13.14 0.28 15.41
N TYR A 240 14.22 1.03 15.26
CA TYR A 240 15.28 1.08 16.27
C TYR A 240 14.85 1.71 17.60
N LYS A 241 14.06 2.79 17.56
CA LYS A 241 13.49 3.40 18.77
C LYS A 241 12.58 2.44 19.54
N SER A 242 11.82 1.60 18.82
CA SER A 242 10.96 0.59 19.43
C SER A 242 11.73 -0.49 20.19
N LEU A 243 12.97 -0.80 19.75
CA LEU A 243 13.84 -1.75 20.47
C LEU A 243 14.31 -1.20 21.84
N GLU A 244 14.45 0.12 21.94
CA GLU A 244 14.87 0.78 23.18
C GLU A 244 13.74 0.90 24.20
N LYS A 245 12.48 1.00 23.73
CA LYS A 245 11.31 1.31 24.57
C LYS A 245 10.40 0.11 24.85
N ASP A 246 10.65 -1.03 24.26
CA ASP A 246 9.74 -2.20 24.26
C ASP A 246 8.33 -1.90 23.73
N GLU A 247 8.24 -0.90 22.85
CA GLU A 247 7.01 -0.47 22.15
C GLU A 247 7.12 -0.80 20.66
N LYS A 248 6.05 -1.36 20.06
CA LYS A 248 6.04 -1.73 18.63
C LYS A 248 5.43 -0.62 17.78
N GLU A 249 6.20 0.42 17.50
CA GLU A 249 5.79 1.53 16.61
C GLU A 249 6.15 1.28 15.12
N TYR A 250 6.59 0.09 14.76
CA TYR A 250 6.94 -0.30 13.40
C TYR A 250 5.98 -1.36 12.85
N PRO A 251 5.80 -1.45 11.51
CA PRO A 251 4.99 -2.50 10.90
C PRO A 251 5.59 -3.88 11.16
N THR A 252 4.81 -4.78 11.73
CA THR A 252 5.24 -6.10 12.17
C THR A 252 4.99 -7.19 11.12
N PHE A 253 5.62 -8.35 11.27
CA PHE A 253 5.30 -9.54 10.46
C PHE A 253 3.87 -10.05 10.68
N ALA A 254 3.27 -9.77 11.84
CA ALA A 254 1.87 -10.08 12.08
C ALA A 254 0.94 -9.24 11.18
N GLU A 255 1.20 -7.94 11.06
CA GLU A 255 0.44 -7.07 10.16
C GLU A 255 0.65 -7.43 8.69
N ALA A 256 1.89 -7.81 8.31
CA ALA A 256 2.18 -8.34 6.98
C ALA A 256 1.38 -9.61 6.67
N TYR A 257 1.24 -10.51 7.62
CA TYR A 257 0.45 -11.72 7.49
C TYR A 257 -1.04 -11.39 7.28
N GLU A 258 -1.61 -10.48 8.08
CA GLU A 258 -3.00 -10.07 7.93
C GLU A 258 -3.26 -9.37 6.57
N ALA A 259 -2.35 -8.50 6.12
CA ALA A 259 -2.46 -7.90 4.79
C ALA A 259 -2.36 -8.95 3.67
N THR A 260 -1.47 -9.93 3.81
CA THR A 260 -1.32 -11.03 2.83
C THR A 260 -2.55 -11.93 2.77
N LYS A 261 -3.26 -12.15 3.91
CA LYS A 261 -4.56 -12.85 3.91
C LYS A 261 -5.59 -12.16 3.02
N VAL A 262 -5.63 -10.83 3.06
CA VAL A 262 -6.53 -10.05 2.18
C VAL A 262 -6.17 -10.27 0.72
N ILE A 263 -4.89 -10.22 0.34
CA ILE A 263 -4.45 -10.49 -1.04
C ILE A 263 -4.85 -11.91 -1.47
N GLU A 264 -4.67 -12.91 -0.62
CA GLU A 264 -5.07 -14.30 -0.92
C GLU A 264 -6.60 -14.41 -1.09
N ALA A 265 -7.40 -13.69 -0.28
CA ALA A 265 -8.84 -13.62 -0.44
C ALA A 265 -9.25 -12.98 -1.77
N ILE A 266 -8.56 -11.92 -2.19
CA ILE A 266 -8.76 -11.25 -3.48
C ILE A 266 -8.49 -12.24 -4.63
N MET A 267 -7.36 -12.96 -4.59
CA MET A 267 -7.03 -13.98 -5.58
C MET A 267 -8.10 -15.07 -5.68
N LYS A 268 -8.54 -15.60 -4.52
CA LYS A 268 -9.63 -16.59 -4.47
C LYS A 268 -10.96 -16.05 -4.97
N SER A 269 -11.24 -14.77 -4.74
CA SER A 269 -12.46 -14.14 -5.22
C SER A 269 -12.54 -14.17 -6.75
N LYS A 270 -11.44 -13.83 -7.43
CA LYS A 270 -11.35 -13.91 -8.89
C LYS A 270 -11.47 -15.34 -9.40
N GLU A 271 -10.77 -16.28 -8.76
CA GLU A 271 -10.82 -17.72 -9.15
C GLU A 271 -12.24 -18.30 -9.02
N GLN A 272 -13.03 -17.84 -8.05
CA GLN A 272 -14.36 -18.39 -7.72
C GLN A 272 -15.52 -17.48 -8.16
N ASP A 273 -15.24 -16.32 -8.72
CA ASP A 273 -16.20 -15.31 -9.18
C ASP A 273 -17.29 -14.99 -8.11
N LYS A 274 -16.85 -14.76 -6.86
CA LYS A 274 -17.74 -14.48 -5.72
C LYS A 274 -17.08 -13.73 -4.58
N TRP A 275 -17.88 -13.21 -3.65
CA TRP A 275 -17.42 -12.67 -2.38
C TRP A 275 -16.72 -13.74 -1.53
N ILE A 276 -15.52 -13.42 -1.05
CA ILE A 276 -14.73 -14.29 -0.16
C ILE A 276 -14.56 -13.61 1.20
N LYS A 277 -14.86 -14.37 2.27
CA LYS A 277 -14.56 -13.97 3.65
C LYS A 277 -13.07 -14.13 3.92
N VAL A 278 -12.44 -13.05 4.41
CA VAL A 278 -11.00 -13.05 4.74
C VAL A 278 -10.70 -14.02 5.90
N ASP A 279 -11.63 -14.16 6.84
CA ASP A 279 -11.47 -15.09 7.98
C ASP A 279 -11.45 -16.57 7.56
N ASN A 280 -11.85 -16.90 6.33
CA ASN A 280 -11.84 -18.26 5.77
C ASN A 280 -10.53 -18.58 5.00
N ILE A 281 -9.52 -17.73 5.10
CA ILE A 281 -8.20 -17.86 4.44
C ILE A 281 -7.14 -18.49 5.42
#